data_954476711298104870a1da35ed181ace
#
_entry.id   954476711298104870a1da35ed181ace
#
_cell.length_a   1.000
_cell.length_b   1.000
_cell.length_c   1.000
_cell.angle_alpha   90.00
_cell.angle_beta   90.00
_cell.angle_gamma   90.00
#
_symmetry.space_group_name_H-M   'P 1'
#
loop_
_entity.id
_entity.type
_entity.pdbx_description
1 polymer ?
#
loop_
_entity_poly.entity_id
_entity_poly.type
_entity_poly.pdbx_seq_one_letter_code
_entity_poly.pdbx_strand_id
1 'polypeptide(L)'
;MKRYLALGVVWLGCALGWMLLGATLLVRSGETSSQLVNEVHALWGPPLDQGAPAATYVEQRSREERTTLYAANGRPYESTVTRTEDVTFSLPLESTQARVVLALEHRQKGLLWFPTYAVDFQARYLVRNDTALTRKARLSFPLPARDAIYDGFEVRDAVGKPVAATVEGAAAQWTVSLAPGETHAFSVQYRTRGTSSWTYRPASSGGAVTILASGQVRAIADPTSSAVAWVSVP
;
A
#
# COMPACT_ATOMS: atom_id res chain seq x y z
N MET A 1 -31.91 50.03 33.90
CA MET A 1 -31.95 49.26 32.65
C MET A 1 -30.85 49.67 31.62
N LYS A 2 -30.67 50.96 31.27
CA LYS A 2 -29.66 51.41 30.26
C LYS A 2 -28.24 50.98 30.58
N ARG A 3 -27.79 50.92 31.84
CA ARG A 3 -26.43 50.49 32.23
C ARG A 3 -26.18 48.99 31.98
N TYR A 4 -27.14 48.13 32.23
CA TYR A 4 -27.00 46.68 31.98
C TYR A 4 -26.99 46.38 30.48
N LEU A 5 -27.72 47.14 29.69
CA LEU A 5 -27.72 47.02 28.24
C LEU A 5 -26.35 47.45 27.65
N ALA A 6 -25.79 48.52 28.16
CA ALA A 6 -24.45 48.99 27.77
C ALA A 6 -23.35 47.95 28.12
N LEU A 7 -23.41 47.37 29.33
CA LEU A 7 -22.51 46.28 29.77
C LEU A 7 -22.67 45.04 28.88
N GLY A 8 -23.86 44.65 28.51
CA GLY A 8 -24.13 43.54 27.60
C GLY A 8 -23.55 43.75 26.21
N VAL A 9 -23.65 44.96 25.65
CA VAL A 9 -23.06 45.29 24.36
C VAL A 9 -21.53 45.22 24.39
N VAL A 10 -20.92 45.77 25.44
CA VAL A 10 -19.46 45.69 25.61
C VAL A 10 -19.00 44.24 25.74
N TRP A 11 -19.68 43.43 26.54
CA TRP A 11 -19.40 42.02 26.73
C TRP A 11 -19.48 41.24 25.40
N LEU A 12 -20.58 41.46 24.64
CA LEU A 12 -20.79 40.86 23.32
C LEU A 12 -19.68 41.25 22.33
N GLY A 13 -19.31 42.52 22.32
CA GLY A 13 -18.20 43.02 21.47
C GLY A 13 -16.87 42.35 21.81
N CYS A 14 -16.54 42.21 23.09
CA CYS A 14 -15.37 41.48 23.52
C CYS A 14 -15.42 40.00 23.14
N ALA A 15 -16.56 39.34 23.34
CA ALA A 15 -16.76 37.93 22.97
C ALA A 15 -16.57 37.69 21.45
N LEU A 16 -17.13 38.56 20.63
CA LEU A 16 -16.93 38.51 19.17
C LEU A 16 -15.47 38.76 18.79
N GLY A 17 -14.79 39.71 19.42
CA GLY A 17 -13.37 39.96 19.20
C GLY A 17 -12.52 38.73 19.52
N TRP A 18 -12.77 38.06 20.64
CA TRP A 18 -12.08 36.83 21.03
C TRP A 18 -12.38 35.66 20.06
N MET A 19 -13.62 35.56 19.61
CA MET A 19 -14.01 34.49 18.64
C MET A 19 -13.29 34.69 17.30
N LEU A 20 -13.24 35.94 16.78
CA LEU A 20 -12.51 36.25 15.55
C LEU A 20 -11.00 35.99 15.68
N LEU A 21 -10.41 36.41 16.81
CA LEU A 21 -8.99 36.18 17.08
C LEU A 21 -8.68 34.68 17.17
N GLY A 22 -9.50 33.91 17.87
CA GLY A 22 -9.38 32.46 17.99
C GLY A 22 -9.50 31.77 16.63
N ALA A 23 -10.49 32.16 15.81
CA ALA A 23 -10.68 31.61 14.48
C ALA A 23 -9.47 31.90 13.56
N THR A 24 -8.94 33.12 13.56
CA THR A 24 -7.76 33.48 12.75
C THR A 24 -6.50 32.73 13.18
N LEU A 25 -6.29 32.53 14.48
CA LEU A 25 -5.18 31.74 15.00
C LEU A 25 -5.28 30.27 14.59
N LEU A 26 -6.48 29.67 14.67
CA LEU A 26 -6.70 28.26 14.28
C LEU A 26 -6.43 28.04 12.79
N VAL A 27 -6.94 28.93 11.92
CA VAL A 27 -6.74 28.84 10.46
C VAL A 27 -5.26 28.98 10.14
N ARG A 28 -4.61 30.02 10.64
CA ARG A 28 -3.20 30.29 10.35
C ARG A 28 -2.26 29.20 10.91
N SER A 29 -2.55 28.71 12.09
CA SER A 29 -1.78 27.58 12.68
C SER A 29 -1.94 26.31 11.89
N GLY A 30 -3.16 26.00 11.40
CA GLY A 30 -3.44 24.85 10.57
C GLY A 30 -2.72 24.89 9.23
N GLU A 31 -2.76 26.04 8.53
CA GLU A 31 -2.05 26.22 7.27
C GLU A 31 -0.54 26.07 7.41
N THR A 32 0.05 26.71 8.43
CA THR A 32 1.49 26.59 8.68
C THR A 32 1.90 25.18 9.04
N SER A 33 1.10 24.47 9.84
CA SER A 33 1.37 23.09 10.21
C SER A 33 1.32 22.15 9.00
N SER A 34 0.31 22.28 8.15
CA SER A 34 0.18 21.45 6.94
C SER A 34 1.30 21.69 5.93
N GLN A 35 1.74 22.94 5.76
CA GLN A 35 2.90 23.26 4.91
C GLN A 35 4.18 22.59 5.44
N LEU A 36 4.45 22.67 6.75
CA LEU A 36 5.62 22.05 7.36
C LEU A 36 5.59 20.52 7.23
N VAL A 37 4.44 19.90 7.39
CA VAL A 37 4.27 18.45 7.17
C VAL A 37 4.58 18.08 5.72
N ASN A 38 4.04 18.81 4.75
CA ASN A 38 4.28 18.55 3.33
C ASN A 38 5.76 18.72 2.96
N GLU A 39 6.43 19.74 3.51
CA GLU A 39 7.86 19.93 3.30
C GLU A 39 8.70 18.82 3.92
N VAL A 40 8.30 18.30 5.09
CA VAL A 40 8.97 17.16 5.71
C VAL A 40 8.76 15.90 4.88
N HIS A 41 7.54 15.65 4.40
CA HIS A 41 7.26 14.52 3.50
C HIS A 41 8.05 14.60 2.19
N ALA A 42 8.23 15.80 1.62
CA ALA A 42 9.02 15.98 0.42
C ALA A 42 10.53 15.69 0.62
N LEU A 43 11.06 15.93 1.83
CA LEU A 43 12.47 15.71 2.14
C LEU A 43 12.77 14.31 2.68
N TRP A 44 11.83 13.71 3.43
CA TRP A 44 12.05 12.48 4.21
C TRP A 44 11.15 11.33 3.78
N GLY A 45 10.28 11.54 2.81
CA GLY A 45 9.32 10.58 2.32
C GLY A 45 7.99 10.58 3.10
N PRO A 46 6.94 10.00 2.51
CA PRO A 46 5.63 9.85 3.14
C PRO A 46 5.61 8.70 4.17
N PRO A 47 4.50 8.51 4.90
CA PRO A 47 4.24 7.25 5.59
C PRO A 47 4.30 6.06 4.62
N LEU A 48 4.87 4.95 5.08
CA LEU A 48 5.13 3.80 4.23
C LEU A 48 4.15 2.66 4.53
N ASP A 49 3.55 2.11 3.48
CA ASP A 49 2.58 1.02 3.56
C ASP A 49 2.98 -0.14 2.63
N GLN A 50 3.67 -1.13 3.19
CA GLN A 50 4.16 -2.28 2.44
C GLN A 50 3.10 -3.37 2.35
N GLY A 51 2.54 -3.55 1.17
CA GLY A 51 1.70 -4.71 0.86
C GLY A 51 2.50 -5.96 0.54
N ALA A 52 1.90 -7.13 0.73
CA ALA A 52 2.45 -8.38 0.25
C ALA A 52 2.45 -8.43 -1.30
N PRO A 53 3.38 -9.18 -1.93
CA PRO A 53 3.36 -9.39 -3.37
C PRO A 53 2.14 -10.20 -3.80
N ALA A 54 1.74 -10.00 -5.05
CA ALA A 54 0.71 -10.78 -5.72
C ALA A 54 1.33 -11.58 -6.86
N ALA A 55 0.82 -12.80 -7.06
CA ALA A 55 1.12 -13.62 -8.22
C ALA A 55 -0.17 -13.89 -8.98
N THR A 56 -0.20 -13.57 -10.26
CA THR A 56 -1.40 -13.72 -11.10
C THR A 56 -1.07 -14.38 -12.42
N TYR A 57 -2.03 -15.10 -13.00
CA TYR A 57 -1.95 -15.60 -14.36
C TYR A 57 -3.23 -15.30 -15.13
N VAL A 58 -3.13 -15.25 -16.42
CA VAL A 58 -4.26 -15.00 -17.31
C VAL A 58 -4.64 -16.31 -18.00
N GLU A 59 -5.93 -16.60 -18.02
CA GLU A 59 -6.50 -17.72 -18.73
C GLU A 59 -7.61 -17.23 -19.68
N GLN A 60 -7.53 -17.67 -20.91
CA GLN A 60 -8.60 -17.38 -21.89
C GLN A 60 -9.77 -18.32 -21.63
N ARG A 61 -10.93 -17.75 -21.34
CA ARG A 61 -12.18 -18.48 -21.20
C ARG A 61 -13.13 -18.12 -22.33
N SER A 62 -13.63 -19.13 -22.97
CA SER A 62 -14.67 -18.97 -23.98
C SER A 62 -16.03 -19.08 -23.30
N ARG A 63 -16.85 -18.06 -23.50
CA ARG A 63 -18.25 -18.03 -23.06
C ARG A 63 -19.15 -18.00 -24.27
N GLU A 64 -20.13 -18.90 -24.29
CA GLU A 64 -21.20 -18.86 -25.26
C GLU A 64 -22.28 -17.88 -24.81
N GLU A 65 -22.50 -16.86 -25.61
CA GLU A 65 -23.55 -15.86 -25.41
C GLU A 65 -24.63 -16.01 -26.47
N ARG A 66 -25.88 -16.20 -26.03
CA ARG A 66 -27.02 -16.22 -26.92
C ARG A 66 -27.40 -14.79 -27.27
N THR A 67 -27.33 -14.46 -28.52
CA THR A 67 -27.68 -13.14 -29.04
C THR A 67 -28.78 -13.26 -30.05
N THR A 68 -29.80 -12.43 -29.97
CA THR A 68 -30.86 -12.34 -30.98
C THR A 68 -30.34 -11.50 -32.15
N LEU A 69 -30.16 -12.12 -33.26
CA LEU A 69 -29.82 -11.46 -34.54
C LEU A 69 -31.06 -11.34 -35.39
N TYR A 70 -31.05 -10.38 -36.32
CA TYR A 70 -32.14 -10.15 -37.28
C TYR A 70 -31.68 -10.57 -38.68
N ALA A 71 -32.43 -11.46 -39.29
CA ALA A 71 -32.20 -11.83 -40.69
C ALA A 71 -32.51 -10.65 -41.63
N ALA A 72 -32.08 -10.74 -42.89
CA ALA A 72 -32.31 -9.70 -43.89
C ALA A 72 -33.82 -9.38 -44.15
N ASN A 73 -34.71 -10.30 -43.75
CA ASN A 73 -36.17 -10.13 -43.81
C ASN A 73 -36.77 -9.56 -42.53
N GLY A 74 -35.92 -9.08 -41.58
CA GLY A 74 -36.35 -8.49 -40.32
C GLY A 74 -36.82 -9.49 -39.25
N ARG A 75 -36.74 -10.80 -39.47
CA ARG A 75 -37.14 -11.81 -38.50
C ARG A 75 -36.01 -12.05 -37.48
N PRO A 76 -36.30 -12.01 -36.18
CA PRO A 76 -35.31 -12.35 -35.15
C PRO A 76 -35.03 -13.86 -35.17
N TYR A 77 -33.74 -14.22 -34.99
CA TYR A 77 -33.31 -15.59 -34.73
C TYR A 77 -32.25 -15.60 -33.65
N GLU A 78 -32.25 -16.66 -32.83
CA GLU A 78 -31.22 -16.83 -31.81
C GLU A 78 -29.93 -17.36 -32.46
N SER A 79 -28.84 -16.72 -32.17
CA SER A 79 -27.51 -17.15 -32.58
C SER A 79 -26.62 -17.26 -31.34
N THR A 80 -25.81 -18.30 -31.28
CA THR A 80 -24.80 -18.48 -30.25
C THR A 80 -23.49 -17.91 -30.76
N VAL A 81 -22.99 -16.89 -30.07
CA VAL A 81 -21.69 -16.28 -30.37
C VAL A 81 -20.71 -16.70 -29.24
N THR A 82 -19.60 -17.30 -29.64
CA THR A 82 -18.53 -17.62 -28.71
C THR A 82 -17.68 -16.36 -28.48
N ARG A 83 -17.69 -15.86 -27.25
CA ARG A 83 -16.84 -14.72 -26.83
C ARG A 83 -15.71 -15.25 -25.99
N THR A 84 -14.48 -14.90 -26.35
CA THR A 84 -13.29 -15.23 -25.57
C THR A 84 -12.92 -14.04 -24.70
N GLU A 85 -12.80 -14.27 -23.42
CA GLU A 85 -12.40 -13.26 -22.43
C GLU A 85 -11.13 -13.71 -21.70
N ASP A 86 -10.22 -12.77 -21.47
CA ASP A 86 -9.03 -12.98 -20.64
C ASP A 86 -9.43 -12.80 -19.16
N VAL A 87 -9.40 -13.87 -18.39
CA VAL A 87 -9.71 -13.88 -16.98
C VAL A 87 -8.43 -14.01 -16.17
N THR A 88 -8.24 -13.09 -15.23
CA THR A 88 -7.07 -13.09 -14.34
C THR A 88 -7.37 -13.87 -13.07
N PHE A 89 -6.48 -14.79 -12.72
CA PHE A 89 -6.53 -15.60 -11.51
C PHE A 89 -5.32 -15.31 -10.64
N SER A 90 -5.46 -15.45 -9.33
CA SER A 90 -4.36 -15.33 -8.37
C SER A 90 -3.82 -16.71 -7.99
N LEU A 91 -2.49 -16.79 -7.85
CA LEU A 91 -1.81 -17.93 -7.23
C LEU A 91 -1.59 -17.66 -5.74
N PRO A 92 -1.70 -18.68 -4.88
CA PRO A 92 -1.53 -18.50 -3.45
C PRO A 92 -0.08 -18.19 -3.08
N LEU A 93 0.06 -17.29 -2.11
CA LEU A 93 1.32 -17.03 -1.42
C LEU A 93 1.38 -17.98 -0.21
N GLU A 94 2.22 -19.00 -0.27
CA GLU A 94 2.29 -20.03 0.79
C GLU A 94 2.99 -19.53 2.05
N SER A 95 4.04 -18.73 1.89
CA SER A 95 4.71 -18.16 3.05
C SER A 95 5.33 -16.80 2.76
N THR A 96 5.42 -16.00 3.81
CA THR A 96 6.11 -14.72 3.89
C THR A 96 7.03 -14.74 5.08
N GLN A 97 8.32 -14.48 4.87
CA GLN A 97 9.29 -14.25 5.92
C GLN A 97 9.91 -12.88 5.69
N ALA A 98 9.55 -11.90 6.51
CA ALA A 98 10.05 -10.54 6.39
C ALA A 98 10.91 -10.16 7.61
N ARG A 99 12.03 -9.52 7.34
CA ARG A 99 12.88 -8.85 8.32
C ARG A 99 12.86 -7.35 8.04
N VAL A 100 12.53 -6.58 9.05
CA VAL A 100 12.44 -5.13 8.96
C VAL A 100 13.25 -4.51 10.07
N VAL A 101 14.17 -3.64 9.73
CA VAL A 101 14.95 -2.85 10.69
C VAL A 101 14.53 -1.40 10.53
N LEU A 102 13.98 -0.82 11.61
CA LEU A 102 13.58 0.58 11.66
C LEU A 102 14.56 1.35 12.52
N ALA A 103 15.29 2.28 11.91
CA ALA A 103 16.15 3.22 12.61
C ALA A 103 15.43 4.56 12.74
N LEU A 104 14.98 4.87 13.96
CA LEU A 104 14.27 6.12 14.26
C LEU A 104 15.24 7.29 14.23
N GLU A 105 14.89 8.32 13.48
CA GLU A 105 15.61 9.59 13.41
C GLU A 105 14.63 10.73 13.67
N HIS A 106 14.71 11.36 14.84
CA HIS A 106 13.90 12.54 15.09
C HIS A 106 14.47 13.75 14.35
N ARG A 107 13.64 14.47 13.64
CA ARG A 107 14.01 15.69 12.94
C ARG A 107 13.20 16.86 13.44
N GLN A 108 13.88 17.96 13.72
CA GLN A 108 13.24 19.21 14.09
C GLN A 108 13.19 20.15 12.89
N LYS A 109 12.00 20.70 12.65
CA LYS A 109 11.83 21.78 11.69
C LYS A 109 11.01 22.90 12.33
N GLY A 110 11.63 24.06 12.47
CA GLY A 110 11.07 25.14 13.30
C GLY A 110 10.93 24.71 14.76
N LEU A 111 9.74 24.82 15.31
CA LEU A 111 9.40 24.39 16.68
C LEU A 111 8.81 22.96 16.75
N LEU A 112 8.62 22.30 15.60
CA LEU A 112 7.99 20.99 15.52
C LEU A 112 9.03 19.88 15.38
N TRP A 113 8.78 18.77 16.07
CA TRP A 113 9.54 17.54 15.94
C TRP A 113 8.75 16.55 15.09
N PHE A 114 9.42 15.96 14.11
CA PHE A 114 8.84 14.97 13.21
C PHE A 114 9.52 13.61 13.44
N PRO A 115 8.76 12.55 13.70
CA PRO A 115 9.29 11.20 13.72
C PRO A 115 9.60 10.77 12.29
N THR A 116 10.88 10.73 11.94
CA THR A 116 11.39 10.18 10.70
C THR A 116 12.13 8.90 10.98
N TYR A 117 12.21 8.01 10.02
CA TYR A 117 12.89 6.72 10.17
C TYR A 117 13.51 6.26 8.85
N ALA A 118 14.59 5.49 8.96
CA ALA A 118 15.13 4.69 7.86
C ALA A 118 14.64 3.25 8.01
N VAL A 119 14.29 2.63 6.90
CA VAL A 119 13.86 1.22 6.81
C VAL A 119 14.90 0.44 6.03
N ASP A 120 15.33 -0.69 6.58
CA ASP A 120 15.99 -1.77 5.85
C ASP A 120 15.01 -2.95 5.82
N PHE A 121 14.50 -3.23 4.64
CA PHE A 121 13.50 -4.26 4.39
C PHE A 121 14.11 -5.42 3.61
N GLN A 122 13.92 -6.64 4.10
CA GLN A 122 14.29 -7.87 3.44
C GLN A 122 13.18 -8.89 3.64
N ALA A 123 12.67 -9.45 2.56
CA ALA A 123 11.63 -10.47 2.67
C ALA A 123 11.85 -11.59 1.67
N ARG A 124 11.47 -12.80 2.09
CA ARG A 124 11.41 -13.99 1.26
C ARG A 124 9.97 -14.47 1.15
N TYR A 125 9.58 -14.79 -0.05
CA TYR A 125 8.23 -15.21 -0.39
C TYR A 125 8.24 -16.55 -1.10
N LEU A 126 7.19 -17.35 -0.88
CA LEU A 126 6.95 -18.62 -1.57
C LEU A 126 5.59 -18.53 -2.25
N VAL A 127 5.57 -18.66 -3.56
CA VAL A 127 4.35 -18.72 -4.39
C VAL A 127 4.22 -20.12 -4.95
N ARG A 128 3.03 -20.71 -4.93
CA ARG A 128 2.77 -22.03 -5.48
C ARG A 128 1.80 -21.98 -6.66
N ASN A 129 2.09 -22.77 -7.67
CA ASN A 129 1.12 -23.08 -8.71
C ASN A 129 0.25 -24.27 -8.26
N ASP A 130 -0.93 -23.97 -7.74
CA ASP A 130 -1.91 -24.97 -7.29
C ASP A 130 -2.78 -25.54 -8.43
N THR A 131 -2.53 -25.10 -9.67
CA THR A 131 -3.26 -25.57 -10.84
C THR A 131 -2.63 -26.83 -11.46
N ALA A 132 -3.41 -27.56 -12.25
CA ALA A 132 -2.94 -28.76 -12.96
C ALA A 132 -2.12 -28.47 -14.23
N LEU A 133 -1.93 -27.19 -14.58
CA LEU A 133 -1.25 -26.76 -15.82
C LEU A 133 -0.06 -25.87 -15.49
N THR A 134 0.93 -25.90 -16.40
CA THR A 134 2.02 -24.91 -16.33
C THR A 134 1.45 -23.53 -16.58
N ARG A 135 1.75 -22.58 -15.67
CA ARG A 135 1.24 -21.21 -15.73
C ARG A 135 2.38 -20.22 -15.89
N LYS A 136 2.19 -19.25 -16.76
CA LYS A 136 3.03 -18.08 -16.85
C LYS A 136 2.51 -17.06 -15.85
N ALA A 137 3.11 -17.04 -14.66
CA ALA A 137 2.70 -16.16 -13.58
C ALA A 137 3.37 -14.79 -13.71
N ARG A 138 2.57 -13.72 -13.57
CA ARG A 138 3.06 -12.36 -13.37
C ARG A 138 3.12 -12.11 -11.88
N LEU A 139 4.33 -11.86 -11.39
CA LEU A 139 4.59 -11.46 -10.01
C LEU A 139 4.63 -9.93 -9.94
N SER A 140 3.99 -9.38 -8.92
CA SER A 140 3.91 -7.94 -8.69
C SER A 140 4.20 -7.66 -7.23
N PHE A 141 5.26 -6.90 -6.96
CA PHE A 141 5.63 -6.44 -5.63
C PHE A 141 5.27 -4.95 -5.49
N PRO A 142 4.27 -4.60 -4.64
CA PRO A 142 3.90 -3.22 -4.44
C PRO A 142 5.00 -2.49 -3.68
N LEU A 143 5.39 -1.32 -4.16
CA LEU A 143 6.28 -0.42 -3.44
C LEU A 143 5.50 0.30 -2.33
N PRO A 144 6.08 0.48 -1.13
CA PRO A 144 5.36 1.03 0.03
C PRO A 144 4.88 2.47 -0.14
N ALA A 145 5.50 3.24 -1.01
CA ALA A 145 5.03 4.56 -1.41
C ALA A 145 5.50 4.89 -2.83
N ARG A 146 4.68 5.59 -3.59
CA ARG A 146 4.98 5.94 -4.98
C ARG A 146 6.13 6.94 -5.09
N ASP A 147 6.16 7.90 -4.16
CA ASP A 147 7.07 9.04 -4.20
C ASP A 147 8.28 8.87 -3.25
N ALA A 148 8.49 7.66 -2.73
CA ALA A 148 9.65 7.37 -1.91
C ALA A 148 10.88 7.03 -2.77
N ILE A 149 12.05 7.32 -2.23
CA ILE A 149 13.33 6.94 -2.85
C ILE A 149 13.74 5.58 -2.30
N TYR A 150 14.04 4.65 -3.19
CA TYR A 150 14.46 3.29 -2.85
C TYR A 150 15.91 3.07 -3.18
N ASP A 151 16.72 2.85 -2.15
CA ASP A 151 18.14 2.50 -2.31
C ASP A 151 18.30 0.98 -2.32
N GLY A 152 19.04 0.45 -3.30
CA GLY A 152 19.37 -0.97 -3.38
C GLY A 152 18.13 -1.87 -3.56
N PHE A 153 17.07 -1.38 -4.26
CA PHE A 153 15.94 -2.22 -4.60
C PHE A 153 16.39 -3.36 -5.50
N GLU A 154 16.18 -4.58 -5.03
CA GLU A 154 16.61 -5.77 -5.74
C GLU A 154 15.62 -6.92 -5.50
N VAL A 155 15.32 -7.63 -6.57
CA VAL A 155 14.58 -8.90 -6.54
C VAL A 155 15.55 -10.01 -6.89
N ARG A 156 15.57 -11.08 -6.11
CA ARG A 156 16.40 -12.27 -6.35
C ARG A 156 15.56 -13.53 -6.39
N ASP A 157 15.94 -14.47 -7.21
CA ASP A 157 15.33 -15.80 -7.27
C ASP A 157 15.76 -16.70 -6.08
N ALA A 158 15.31 -17.96 -6.09
CA ALA A 158 15.62 -18.93 -5.05
C ALA A 158 17.11 -19.22 -4.86
N VAL A 159 17.92 -19.03 -5.92
CA VAL A 159 19.37 -19.28 -5.95
C VAL A 159 20.17 -18.01 -5.64
N GLY A 160 19.47 -16.88 -5.42
CA GLY A 160 20.08 -15.59 -5.12
C GLY A 160 20.50 -14.79 -6.35
N LYS A 161 20.12 -15.22 -7.57
CA LYS A 161 20.40 -14.49 -8.81
C LYS A 161 19.46 -13.30 -8.96
N PRO A 162 19.96 -12.11 -9.34
CA PRO A 162 19.09 -10.96 -9.61
C PRO A 162 18.08 -11.23 -10.72
N VAL A 163 16.84 -10.85 -10.48
CA VAL A 163 15.72 -10.92 -11.44
C VAL A 163 15.50 -9.54 -12.01
N ALA A 164 15.42 -9.45 -13.35
CA ALA A 164 15.07 -8.20 -14.01
C ALA A 164 13.58 -7.90 -13.78
N ALA A 165 13.28 -7.04 -12.81
CA ALA A 165 11.95 -6.55 -12.56
C ALA A 165 11.77 -5.16 -13.19
N THR A 166 10.64 -4.94 -13.85
CA THR A 166 10.26 -3.63 -14.39
C THR A 166 9.37 -2.91 -13.39
N VAL A 167 9.70 -1.65 -13.08
CA VAL A 167 8.85 -0.84 -12.21
C VAL A 167 7.80 -0.15 -13.06
N GLU A 168 6.54 -0.50 -12.84
CA GLU A 168 5.38 0.11 -13.48
C GLU A 168 4.47 0.72 -12.41
N GLY A 169 4.34 2.04 -12.44
CA GLY A 169 3.59 2.79 -11.44
C GLY A 169 4.19 2.64 -10.04
N ALA A 170 3.45 2.00 -9.14
CA ALA A 170 3.87 1.78 -7.75
C ALA A 170 4.19 0.30 -7.46
N ALA A 171 4.57 -0.48 -8.46
CA ALA A 171 4.90 -1.89 -8.29
C ALA A 171 6.06 -2.33 -9.19
N ALA A 172 6.89 -3.23 -8.67
CA ALA A 172 7.89 -3.95 -9.45
C ALA A 172 7.28 -5.25 -9.98
N GLN A 173 7.39 -5.50 -11.29
CA GLN A 173 6.75 -6.63 -11.96
C GLN A 173 7.77 -7.47 -12.72
N TRP A 174 7.58 -8.78 -12.71
CA TRP A 174 8.33 -9.74 -13.50
C TRP A 174 7.47 -10.98 -13.79
N THR A 175 7.95 -11.85 -14.64
CA THR A 175 7.20 -13.05 -15.03
C THR A 175 8.04 -14.29 -14.79
N VAL A 176 7.38 -15.35 -14.32
CA VAL A 176 7.99 -16.68 -14.12
C VAL A 176 7.06 -17.76 -14.67
N SER A 177 7.64 -18.85 -15.18
CA SER A 177 6.88 -20.02 -15.61
C SER A 177 6.93 -21.05 -14.49
N LEU A 178 5.75 -21.54 -14.05
CA LEU A 178 5.62 -22.47 -12.95
C LEU A 178 4.92 -23.75 -13.44
N ALA A 179 5.57 -24.90 -13.26
CA ALA A 179 4.94 -26.19 -13.51
C ALA A 179 3.82 -26.49 -12.51
N PRO A 180 2.94 -27.46 -12.78
CA PRO A 180 1.91 -27.89 -11.84
C PRO A 180 2.49 -28.29 -10.48
N GLY A 181 1.95 -27.73 -9.40
CA GLY A 181 2.41 -27.99 -8.03
C GLY A 181 3.77 -27.37 -7.66
N GLU A 182 4.44 -26.69 -8.58
CA GLU A 182 5.73 -26.05 -8.33
C GLU A 182 5.60 -24.87 -7.37
N THR A 183 6.57 -24.79 -6.45
CA THR A 183 6.73 -23.65 -5.55
C THR A 183 7.94 -22.82 -5.98
N HIS A 184 7.73 -21.52 -6.17
CA HIS A 184 8.75 -20.56 -6.55
C HIS A 184 9.08 -19.65 -5.38
N ALA A 185 10.36 -19.67 -4.97
CA ALA A 185 10.89 -18.77 -3.96
C ALA A 185 11.55 -17.56 -4.60
N PHE A 186 11.31 -16.39 -4.04
CA PHE A 186 12.02 -15.18 -4.38
C PHE A 186 12.21 -14.30 -3.15
N SER A 187 13.18 -13.41 -3.21
CA SER A 187 13.44 -12.44 -2.15
C SER A 187 13.44 -11.03 -2.71
N VAL A 188 13.02 -10.09 -1.88
CA VAL A 188 13.02 -8.67 -2.19
C VAL A 188 13.74 -7.94 -1.08
N GLN A 189 14.61 -6.99 -1.44
CA GLN A 189 15.27 -6.11 -0.49
C GLN A 189 15.25 -4.68 -1.00
N TYR A 190 15.18 -3.74 -0.06
CA TYR A 190 15.35 -2.31 -0.33
C TYR A 190 15.64 -1.55 0.96
N ARG A 191 16.18 -0.35 0.81
CA ARG A 191 16.26 0.67 1.86
C ARG A 191 15.46 1.88 1.44
N THR A 192 14.79 2.49 2.40
CA THR A 192 14.04 3.72 2.15
C THR A 192 13.92 4.52 3.44
N ARG A 193 13.37 5.72 3.33
CA ARG A 193 13.07 6.60 4.46
C ARG A 193 11.59 6.94 4.45
N GLY A 194 11.05 7.17 5.63
CA GLY A 194 9.67 7.55 5.79
C GLY A 194 9.42 8.39 7.02
N THR A 195 8.19 8.83 7.17
CA THR A 195 7.72 9.64 8.29
C THR A 195 6.52 8.98 8.94
N SER A 196 6.31 9.24 10.23
CA SER A 196 5.12 8.89 11.01
C SER A 196 4.92 7.39 11.24
N SER A 197 4.76 6.56 10.20
CA SER A 197 4.45 5.14 10.37
C SER A 197 4.97 4.28 9.23
N TRP A 198 5.31 3.04 9.56
CA TRP A 198 5.55 1.96 8.59
C TRP A 198 4.55 0.84 8.86
N THR A 199 3.85 0.39 7.85
CA THR A 199 2.82 -0.64 7.96
C THR A 199 3.11 -1.78 7.00
N TYR A 200 2.88 -3.04 7.42
CA TYR A 200 2.91 -4.19 6.54
C TYR A 200 1.52 -4.82 6.44
N ARG A 201 1.04 -5.00 5.21
CA ARG A 201 -0.22 -5.70 4.92
C ARG A 201 0.07 -7.08 4.32
N PRO A 202 -0.16 -8.16 5.06
CA PRO A 202 0.03 -9.51 4.54
C PRO A 202 -0.99 -9.83 3.44
N ALA A 203 -0.69 -10.90 2.66
CA ALA A 203 -1.61 -11.39 1.65
C ALA A 203 -2.85 -12.02 2.30
N SER A 204 -4.01 -11.83 1.67
CA SER A 204 -5.28 -12.43 2.10
C SER A 204 -5.38 -13.95 1.85
N SER A 205 -4.41 -14.53 1.13
CA SER A 205 -4.38 -15.95 0.74
C SER A 205 -4.06 -16.93 1.87
N GLY A 206 -3.90 -16.45 3.12
CA GLY A 206 -3.80 -17.33 4.29
C GLY A 206 -2.47 -18.09 4.49
N GLY A 207 -1.42 -17.73 3.76
CA GLY A 207 -0.09 -18.33 3.95
C GLY A 207 0.56 -17.96 5.28
N ALA A 208 1.54 -18.75 5.73
CA ALA A 208 2.29 -18.48 6.96
C ALA A 208 3.06 -17.16 6.85
N VAL A 209 2.84 -16.26 7.80
CA VAL A 209 3.51 -14.95 7.84
C VAL A 209 4.37 -14.86 9.09
N THR A 210 5.67 -14.62 8.89
CA THR A 210 6.62 -14.35 9.97
C THR A 210 7.29 -13.01 9.71
N ILE A 211 7.12 -12.07 10.64
CA ILE A 211 7.74 -10.75 10.57
C ILE A 211 8.66 -10.57 11.77
N LEU A 212 9.94 -10.39 11.50
CA LEU A 212 10.94 -10.02 12.50
C LEU A 212 11.21 -8.52 12.39
N ALA A 213 10.65 -7.75 13.29
CA ALA A 213 10.89 -6.32 13.38
C ALA A 213 11.88 -6.02 14.50
N SER A 214 12.90 -5.20 14.22
CA SER A 214 13.85 -4.71 15.20
C SER A 214 13.96 -3.19 15.12
N GLY A 215 14.16 -2.54 16.29
CA GLY A 215 14.18 -1.10 16.45
C GLY A 215 13.23 -0.66 17.56
N GLN A 216 13.03 0.64 17.76
CA GLN A 216 11.96 1.13 18.63
C GLN A 216 10.60 0.97 17.93
N VAL A 217 10.04 -0.21 18.07
CA VAL A 217 8.85 -0.63 17.35
C VAL A 217 7.76 -1.00 18.35
N ARG A 218 6.59 -0.40 18.23
CA ARG A 218 5.39 -0.84 18.92
C ARG A 218 4.56 -1.64 17.93
N ALA A 219 4.52 -2.97 18.08
CA ALA A 219 3.60 -3.80 17.33
C ALA A 219 2.20 -3.68 17.95
N ILE A 220 1.24 -3.26 17.16
CA ILE A 220 -0.18 -3.30 17.52
C ILE A 220 -0.79 -4.45 16.73
N ALA A 221 -1.11 -5.55 17.42
CA ALA A 221 -1.87 -6.64 16.82
C ALA A 221 -3.36 -6.26 16.86
N ASP A 222 -4.03 -6.29 15.72
CA ASP A 222 -5.47 -6.21 15.66
C ASP A 222 -6.05 -7.60 15.99
N PRO A 223 -6.80 -7.76 17.09
CA PRO A 223 -7.33 -9.06 17.50
C PRO A 223 -8.42 -9.61 16.57
N THR A 224 -8.91 -8.83 15.60
CA THR A 224 -9.98 -9.23 14.67
C THR A 224 -9.50 -9.65 13.30
N SER A 225 -8.23 -9.43 12.98
CA SER A 225 -7.63 -9.79 11.70
C SER A 225 -6.48 -10.78 11.91
N SER A 226 -6.58 -11.95 11.32
CA SER A 226 -5.64 -13.05 11.51
C SER A 226 -4.21 -12.81 11.01
N ALA A 227 -3.81 -11.61 10.62
CA ALA A 227 -2.46 -11.35 10.13
C ALA A 227 -2.06 -9.88 9.94
N VAL A 228 -2.44 -8.93 10.76
CA VAL A 228 -1.92 -7.56 10.62
C VAL A 228 -0.94 -7.24 11.74
N ALA A 229 0.36 -7.23 11.42
CA ALA A 229 1.36 -6.64 12.30
C ALA A 229 1.49 -5.14 11.95
N TRP A 230 0.89 -4.29 12.77
CA TRP A 230 1.10 -2.85 12.71
C TRP A 230 2.37 -2.50 13.48
N VAL A 231 3.30 -1.89 12.80
CA VAL A 231 4.47 -1.32 13.45
C VAL A 231 4.32 0.20 13.40
N SER A 232 3.95 0.81 14.52
CA SER A 232 3.96 2.26 14.63
C SER A 232 5.25 2.71 15.28
N VAL A 233 5.89 3.70 14.71
CA VAL A 233 7.08 4.35 15.30
C VAL A 233 6.55 5.43 16.24
N PRO A 234 6.90 5.43 17.53
CA PRO A 234 6.42 6.40 18.52
C PRO A 234 6.91 7.82 18.25
#